data_cc7f286c660f80c76dcdc509f541ca35
#
_entry.id   cc7f286c660f80c76dcdc509f541ca35
#
_cell.length_a   1.000
_cell.length_b   1.000
_cell.length_c   1.000
_cell.angle_alpha   90.00
_cell.angle_beta   90.00
_cell.angle_gamma   90.00
#
_symmetry.space_group_name_H-M   'P 1'
#
loop_
_entity.id
_entity.type
_entity.pdbx_description
1 polymer ?
#
loop_
_entity_poly.entity_id
_entity_poly.type
_entity_poly.pdbx_seq_one_letter_code
_entity_poly.pdbx_strand_id
1 'polypeptide(L)'
;MEKDTDSKGVETVGTASWRIMETRQNGKRKWLKERTDRMNNFIFENTTKVYFGKGCVKEYLRCLTKAYGDTIMLCYGGGSIKKNGIYDEIIGILEAAGKIVVEFHGIMANPTYAKVLEGAKLAREKDVSLLLGIGGGSVMDCCKAISVAARYDGDVWADFFARPGVFNFEPLPLGVIVTVAGTGSECNGGAVITNEDLKIKTGRDYPKCNPEFALLDPTYTYSVPKKQMVSGSFDNLSHIMEIYFSEPNEDNVSDDISEALMRSVIRSLRTAVQNPQDYTARSNLLWTAAMAENRIIKLGKRTDFQCHQMEHQLGAYTNCNHGEGLAVLHPVYYRHIYKYGLPKFKRYATEVWGISADGKTDEEISLAGVEALADFIKEIGLPTTLREIGITEQTDLKEIADSVNIVAGSYKQMTHKEILEIFEECY
;
A
#
# COMPACT_ATOMS: atom_id res chain seq x y z
N MET A 1 36.49 -39.80 -22.20
CA MET A 1 35.17 -39.40 -22.76
C MET A 1 34.23 -39.18 -21.59
N GLU A 2 34.36 -38.05 -20.95
CA GLU A 2 33.48 -37.62 -19.85
C GLU A 2 32.39 -36.71 -20.45
N LYS A 3 31.16 -37.00 -20.19
CA LYS A 3 30.02 -36.18 -20.58
C LYS A 3 29.72 -35.26 -19.40
N ASP A 4 30.05 -33.98 -19.54
CA ASP A 4 29.51 -32.90 -18.74
C ASP A 4 28.03 -32.74 -19.03
N THR A 5 27.21 -32.94 -18.00
CA THR A 5 25.81 -32.57 -18.01
C THR A 5 25.66 -31.27 -17.23
N ASP A 6 25.60 -30.18 -17.96
CA ASP A 6 25.31 -28.84 -17.46
C ASP A 6 23.86 -28.73 -17.02
N SER A 7 23.60 -28.85 -15.73
CA SER A 7 22.26 -28.58 -15.12
C SER A 7 22.15 -27.09 -14.85
N LYS A 8 21.64 -26.33 -15.81
CA LYS A 8 21.23 -24.95 -15.58
C LYS A 8 19.97 -24.94 -14.69
N GLY A 9 20.20 -24.66 -13.40
CA GLY A 9 19.13 -24.31 -12.50
C GLY A 9 18.46 -23.01 -12.94
N VAL A 10 17.13 -23.04 -13.05
CA VAL A 10 16.30 -21.84 -13.25
C VAL A 10 16.35 -21.05 -11.95
N GLU A 11 17.16 -20.01 -11.89
CA GLU A 11 17.09 -19.02 -10.82
C GLU A 11 15.79 -18.22 -10.95
N THR A 12 14.96 -18.34 -9.93
CA THR A 12 13.76 -17.52 -9.75
C THR A 12 14.15 -16.06 -9.66
N VAL A 13 13.67 -15.24 -10.59
CA VAL A 13 13.87 -13.79 -10.63
C VAL A 13 13.01 -13.17 -9.51
N GLY A 14 13.59 -13.09 -8.31
CA GLY A 14 13.11 -12.22 -7.25
C GLY A 14 13.83 -10.89 -7.34
N THR A 15 13.06 -9.82 -7.42
CA THR A 15 13.35 -8.42 -7.11
C THR A 15 14.83 -7.98 -7.11
N ALA A 16 15.17 -7.11 -8.09
CA ALA A 16 16.42 -6.37 -8.24
C ALA A 16 17.66 -7.16 -8.70
N SER A 17 17.95 -7.09 -10.00
CA SER A 17 19.23 -7.51 -10.57
C SER A 17 20.34 -6.55 -10.13
N TRP A 18 21.15 -6.97 -9.17
CA TRP A 18 22.37 -6.28 -8.79
C TRP A 18 23.48 -6.65 -9.77
N ARG A 19 24.01 -5.70 -10.53
CA ARG A 19 25.34 -5.85 -11.10
C ARG A 19 26.36 -5.40 -10.05
N ILE A 20 27.01 -6.36 -9.43
CA ILE A 20 28.12 -6.12 -8.51
C ILE A 20 29.38 -6.11 -9.37
N MET A 21 30.00 -4.94 -9.63
CA MET A 21 31.34 -4.88 -10.20
C MET A 21 32.35 -4.97 -9.08
N GLU A 22 33.24 -5.98 -9.18
CA GLU A 22 34.38 -6.11 -8.28
C GLU A 22 35.52 -5.24 -8.83
N THR A 23 35.88 -4.16 -8.12
CA THR A 23 37.13 -3.43 -8.41
C THR A 23 38.16 -3.73 -7.34
N ARG A 24 39.36 -4.05 -7.75
CA ARG A 24 40.52 -4.22 -6.84
C ARG A 24 41.28 -2.91 -6.79
N GLN A 25 41.26 -2.22 -5.67
CA GLN A 25 42.16 -1.13 -5.36
C GLN A 25 42.81 -1.39 -3.99
N ASN A 26 44.12 -1.43 -3.94
CA ASN A 26 44.92 -1.62 -2.73
C ASN A 26 44.60 -2.87 -1.90
N GLY A 27 44.31 -4.01 -2.52
CA GLY A 27 44.14 -5.29 -1.82
C GLY A 27 42.85 -5.45 -1.05
N LYS A 28 41.95 -4.46 -1.04
CA LYS A 28 40.61 -4.54 -0.40
C LYS A 28 39.53 -4.59 -1.46
N ARG A 29 38.56 -5.50 -1.30
CA ARG A 29 37.35 -5.54 -2.11
C ARG A 29 36.47 -4.34 -1.78
N LYS A 30 36.24 -3.46 -2.73
CA LYS A 30 35.29 -2.35 -2.60
C LYS A 30 34.14 -2.63 -3.54
N TRP A 31 32.95 -2.82 -2.95
CA TRP A 31 31.71 -2.96 -3.69
C TRP A 31 31.23 -1.55 -4.06
N LEU A 32 31.31 -1.18 -5.32
CA LEU A 32 30.73 0.06 -5.84
C LEU A 32 29.31 -0.23 -6.27
N LYS A 33 28.38 0.48 -5.65
CA LYS A 33 26.98 0.55 -6.00
C LYS A 33 26.88 1.51 -7.18
N GLU A 34 26.78 1.02 -8.42
CA GLU A 34 26.42 1.89 -9.53
C GLU A 34 24.98 2.38 -9.31
N ARG A 35 24.81 3.70 -9.17
CA ARG A 35 23.52 4.35 -9.36
C ARG A 35 23.18 4.20 -10.84
N THR A 36 22.11 3.47 -11.15
CA THR A 36 21.60 3.42 -12.52
C THR A 36 20.66 4.61 -12.70
N ASP A 37 21.11 5.61 -13.46
CA ASP A 37 20.26 6.74 -13.88
C ASP A 37 19.22 6.31 -14.93
N ARG A 38 18.99 5.01 -15.11
CA ARG A 38 18.13 4.43 -16.14
C ARG A 38 17.04 3.56 -15.54
N MET A 39 15.91 3.47 -16.23
CA MET A 39 14.87 2.50 -15.89
C MET A 39 15.45 1.09 -15.82
N ASN A 40 15.15 0.38 -14.72
CA ASN A 40 15.52 -1.03 -14.58
C ASN A 40 14.66 -1.90 -15.48
N ASN A 41 15.19 -3.09 -15.85
CA ASN A 41 14.37 -4.10 -16.52
C ASN A 41 13.25 -4.57 -15.59
N PHE A 42 12.08 -4.84 -16.15
CA PHE A 42 10.91 -5.30 -15.38
C PHE A 42 10.09 -6.32 -16.16
N ILE A 43 9.28 -7.07 -15.42
CA ILE A 43 8.16 -7.87 -15.92
C ILE A 43 6.91 -7.27 -15.31
N PHE A 44 5.89 -7.00 -16.13
CA PHE A 44 4.59 -6.54 -15.66
C PHE A 44 3.55 -7.64 -15.80
N GLU A 45 2.96 -7.99 -14.68
CA GLU A 45 1.82 -8.89 -14.60
C GLU A 45 0.89 -8.42 -13.50
N ASN A 46 -0.40 -8.38 -13.80
CA ASN A 46 -1.45 -8.18 -12.79
C ASN A 46 -2.58 -9.16 -13.07
N THR A 47 -2.75 -10.13 -12.19
CA THR A 47 -3.71 -11.22 -12.35
C THR A 47 -5.10 -10.88 -11.87
N THR A 48 -5.28 -9.79 -11.11
CA THR A 48 -6.58 -9.38 -10.58
C THR A 48 -7.49 -8.86 -11.67
N LYS A 49 -8.65 -9.47 -11.84
CA LYS A 49 -9.70 -8.97 -12.73
C LYS A 49 -10.58 -7.95 -12.01
N VAL A 50 -10.57 -6.71 -12.48
CA VAL A 50 -11.32 -5.62 -11.85
C VAL A 50 -12.66 -5.40 -12.57
N TYR A 51 -13.72 -5.33 -11.79
CA TYR A 51 -15.07 -4.96 -12.23
C TYR A 51 -15.43 -3.63 -11.55
N PHE A 52 -15.53 -2.58 -12.36
CA PHE A 52 -15.70 -1.22 -11.86
C PHE A 52 -17.01 -0.59 -12.30
N GLY A 53 -17.71 0.07 -11.39
CA GLY A 53 -18.87 0.90 -11.68
C GLY A 53 -20.05 0.63 -10.77
N LYS A 54 -21.02 1.55 -10.81
CA LYS A 54 -22.24 1.45 -10.00
C LYS A 54 -23.00 0.17 -10.33
N GLY A 55 -23.29 -0.63 -9.30
CA GLY A 55 -24.03 -1.88 -9.43
C GLY A 55 -23.20 -3.10 -9.85
N CYS A 56 -21.88 -2.96 -10.02
CA CYS A 56 -21.02 -4.07 -10.46
C CYS A 56 -21.09 -5.28 -9.52
N VAL A 57 -21.31 -5.08 -8.23
CA VAL A 57 -21.45 -6.19 -7.26
C VAL A 57 -22.70 -7.01 -7.58
N LYS A 58 -23.85 -6.38 -7.81
CA LYS A 58 -25.10 -7.06 -8.19
C LYS A 58 -24.99 -7.80 -9.50
N GLU A 59 -24.28 -7.21 -10.46
CA GLU A 59 -24.15 -7.75 -11.80
C GLU A 59 -23.23 -8.97 -11.84
N TYR A 60 -22.08 -8.92 -11.16
CA TYR A 60 -21.02 -9.91 -11.37
C TYR A 60 -20.82 -10.91 -10.24
N LEU A 61 -21.09 -10.58 -8.96
CA LEU A 61 -20.72 -11.41 -7.80
C LEU A 61 -21.27 -12.83 -7.90
N ARG A 62 -22.56 -12.98 -8.27
CA ARG A 62 -23.19 -14.31 -8.41
C ARG A 62 -22.49 -15.19 -9.46
N CYS A 63 -22.05 -14.60 -10.57
CA CYS A 63 -21.37 -15.35 -11.62
C CYS A 63 -19.94 -15.70 -11.21
N LEU A 64 -19.23 -14.78 -10.60
CA LEU A 64 -17.85 -14.97 -10.16
C LEU A 64 -17.73 -16.07 -9.13
N THR A 65 -18.63 -16.12 -8.15
CA THR A 65 -18.59 -17.14 -7.08
C THR A 65 -18.88 -18.57 -7.56
N LYS A 66 -19.46 -18.76 -8.74
CA LYS A 66 -19.72 -20.09 -9.33
C LYS A 66 -18.44 -20.88 -9.64
N ALA A 67 -17.31 -20.21 -9.84
CA ALA A 67 -16.03 -20.86 -10.15
C ALA A 67 -15.41 -21.58 -8.94
N TYR A 68 -15.94 -21.34 -7.74
CA TYR A 68 -15.41 -21.84 -6.47
C TYR A 68 -16.38 -22.83 -5.82
N GLY A 69 -15.88 -23.63 -4.86
CA GLY A 69 -16.70 -24.56 -4.09
C GLY A 69 -17.82 -23.88 -3.27
N ASP A 70 -18.56 -24.66 -2.53
CA ASP A 70 -19.80 -24.19 -1.91
C ASP A 70 -19.59 -23.24 -0.72
N THR A 71 -18.50 -23.39 0.02
CA THR A 71 -18.25 -22.64 1.25
C THR A 71 -17.43 -21.37 0.98
N ILE A 72 -18.01 -20.20 1.27
CA ILE A 72 -17.37 -18.88 1.16
C ILE A 72 -17.21 -18.29 2.54
N MET A 73 -15.99 -17.85 2.91
CA MET A 73 -15.78 -17.09 4.13
C MET A 73 -15.88 -15.58 3.85
N LEU A 74 -16.93 -14.96 4.41
CA LEU A 74 -17.20 -13.53 4.30
C LEU A 74 -16.42 -12.77 5.36
N CYS A 75 -15.37 -12.06 4.95
CA CYS A 75 -14.45 -11.35 5.83
C CYS A 75 -14.74 -9.86 5.84
N TYR A 76 -14.92 -9.24 7.03
CA TYR A 76 -15.19 -7.80 7.14
C TYR A 76 -14.78 -7.22 8.51
N GLY A 77 -14.79 -5.88 8.60
CA GLY A 77 -14.38 -5.16 9.80
C GLY A 77 -15.46 -5.08 10.89
N GLY A 78 -15.64 -3.91 11.49
CA GLY A 78 -16.50 -3.66 12.66
C GLY A 78 -18.01 -3.61 12.40
N GLY A 79 -18.50 -4.03 11.24
CA GLY A 79 -19.94 -4.13 10.95
C GLY A 79 -20.58 -2.88 10.35
N SER A 80 -19.82 -1.92 9.84
CA SER A 80 -20.36 -0.78 9.07
C SER A 80 -21.20 -1.23 7.87
N ILE A 81 -20.78 -2.31 7.19
CA ILE A 81 -21.50 -2.89 6.05
C ILE A 81 -22.88 -3.42 6.39
N LYS A 82 -23.14 -3.81 7.67
CA LYS A 82 -24.48 -4.21 8.15
C LYS A 82 -25.38 -2.99 8.31
N LYS A 83 -24.82 -1.85 8.72
CA LYS A 83 -25.60 -0.61 8.94
C LYS A 83 -26.02 0.09 7.65
N ASN A 84 -25.23 -0.07 6.57
CA ASN A 84 -25.50 0.58 5.28
C ASN A 84 -26.15 -0.34 4.24
N GLY A 85 -26.52 -1.59 4.61
CA GLY A 85 -27.23 -2.54 3.75
C GLY A 85 -26.36 -3.33 2.77
N ILE A 86 -25.06 -3.05 2.68
CA ILE A 86 -24.14 -3.79 1.80
C ILE A 86 -24.06 -5.26 2.20
N TYR A 87 -24.08 -5.56 3.49
CA TYR A 87 -24.05 -6.93 4.00
C TYR A 87 -25.26 -7.73 3.51
N ASP A 88 -26.49 -7.21 3.70
CA ASP A 88 -27.73 -7.90 3.33
C ASP A 88 -27.79 -8.14 1.81
N GLU A 89 -27.32 -7.17 1.03
CA GLU A 89 -27.23 -7.28 -0.42
C GLU A 89 -26.31 -8.45 -0.84
N ILE A 90 -25.12 -8.52 -0.24
CA ILE A 90 -24.13 -9.54 -0.57
C ILE A 90 -24.58 -10.93 -0.11
N ILE A 91 -25.14 -11.05 1.10
CA ILE A 91 -25.69 -12.31 1.62
C ILE A 91 -26.79 -12.80 0.68
N GLY A 92 -27.74 -11.94 0.29
CA GLY A 92 -28.81 -12.34 -0.62
C GLY A 92 -28.29 -12.85 -1.99
N ILE A 93 -27.20 -12.25 -2.51
CA ILE A 93 -26.58 -12.71 -3.76
C ILE A 93 -25.93 -14.09 -3.57
N LEU A 94 -25.20 -14.31 -2.46
CA LEU A 94 -24.51 -15.57 -2.18
C LEU A 94 -25.51 -16.71 -1.91
N GLU A 95 -26.56 -16.46 -1.12
CA GLU A 95 -27.63 -17.43 -0.88
C GLU A 95 -28.36 -17.81 -2.17
N ALA A 96 -28.68 -16.81 -3.03
CA ALA A 96 -29.27 -17.06 -4.34
C ALA A 96 -28.32 -17.80 -5.30
N ALA A 97 -27.01 -17.81 -5.02
CA ALA A 97 -26.01 -18.60 -5.71
C ALA A 97 -25.84 -20.01 -5.11
N GLY A 98 -26.57 -20.36 -4.06
CA GLY A 98 -26.49 -21.64 -3.35
C GLY A 98 -25.21 -21.79 -2.48
N LYS A 99 -24.59 -20.67 -2.07
CA LYS A 99 -23.36 -20.71 -1.28
C LYS A 99 -23.64 -20.82 0.22
N ILE A 100 -22.78 -21.56 0.91
CA ILE A 100 -22.72 -21.61 2.37
C ILE A 100 -21.80 -20.48 2.83
N VAL A 101 -22.33 -19.56 3.63
CA VAL A 101 -21.56 -18.40 4.10
C VAL A 101 -21.06 -18.66 5.52
N VAL A 102 -19.75 -18.54 5.69
CA VAL A 102 -19.07 -18.52 7.00
C VAL A 102 -18.64 -17.10 7.29
N GLU A 103 -19.16 -16.50 8.37
CA GLU A 103 -18.79 -15.13 8.73
C GLU A 103 -17.46 -15.09 9.50
N PHE A 104 -16.56 -14.18 9.09
CA PHE A 104 -15.36 -13.79 9.82
C PHE A 104 -15.31 -12.27 9.91
N HIS A 105 -15.53 -11.74 11.10
CA HIS A 105 -15.68 -10.30 11.32
C HIS A 105 -14.74 -9.77 12.41
N GLY A 106 -14.79 -8.45 12.63
CA GLY A 106 -13.97 -7.81 13.64
C GLY A 106 -12.53 -7.59 13.19
N ILE A 107 -12.27 -7.59 11.88
CA ILE A 107 -10.95 -7.19 11.36
C ILE A 107 -10.79 -5.69 11.64
N MET A 108 -9.76 -5.35 12.42
CA MET A 108 -9.46 -3.98 12.84
C MET A 108 -8.61 -3.23 11.82
N ALA A 109 -8.54 -1.92 11.95
CA ALA A 109 -7.46 -1.13 11.36
C ALA A 109 -6.12 -1.65 11.91
N ASN A 110 -5.06 -1.69 11.11
CA ASN A 110 -3.81 -2.37 11.47
C ASN A 110 -4.07 -3.84 11.90
N PRO A 111 -4.45 -4.73 10.96
CA PRO A 111 -4.83 -6.10 11.29
C PRO A 111 -3.69 -6.85 11.96
N THR A 112 -4.02 -7.58 13.02
CA THR A 112 -3.02 -8.28 13.84
C THR A 112 -2.73 -9.69 13.33
N TYR A 113 -1.54 -10.18 13.62
CA TYR A 113 -1.16 -11.56 13.30
C TYR A 113 -2.04 -12.58 14.02
N ALA A 114 -2.45 -12.30 15.27
CA ALA A 114 -3.41 -13.12 15.98
C ALA A 114 -4.75 -13.25 15.23
N LYS A 115 -5.25 -12.15 14.65
CA LYS A 115 -6.49 -12.16 13.84
C LYS A 115 -6.33 -12.97 12.56
N VAL A 116 -5.16 -12.94 11.94
CA VAL A 116 -4.85 -13.79 10.78
C VAL A 116 -4.92 -15.28 11.14
N LEU A 117 -4.30 -15.68 12.25
CA LEU A 117 -4.30 -17.09 12.70
C LEU A 117 -5.70 -17.58 13.06
N GLU A 118 -6.53 -16.73 13.69
CA GLU A 118 -7.95 -17.02 13.97
C GLU A 118 -8.71 -17.31 12.67
N GLY A 119 -8.57 -16.43 11.65
CA GLY A 119 -9.23 -16.61 10.36
C GLY A 119 -8.74 -17.84 9.59
N ALA A 120 -7.44 -18.11 9.62
CA ALA A 120 -6.86 -19.27 8.97
C ALA A 120 -7.35 -20.59 9.60
N LYS A 121 -7.47 -20.63 10.92
CA LYS A 121 -8.05 -21.78 11.64
C LYS A 121 -9.50 -22.00 11.23
N LEU A 122 -10.32 -20.95 11.24
CA LEU A 122 -11.73 -21.04 10.83
C LEU A 122 -11.87 -21.50 9.37
N ALA A 123 -11.02 -20.97 8.47
CA ALA A 123 -11.04 -21.34 7.05
C ALA A 123 -10.75 -22.86 6.85
N ARG A 124 -9.81 -23.41 7.61
CA ARG A 124 -9.51 -24.86 7.59
C ARG A 124 -10.66 -25.69 8.17
N GLU A 125 -11.18 -25.31 9.34
CA GLU A 125 -12.26 -26.05 10.03
C GLU A 125 -13.55 -26.10 9.22
N LYS A 126 -13.80 -25.11 8.39
CA LYS A 126 -15.03 -25.00 7.58
C LYS A 126 -14.84 -25.39 6.11
N ASP A 127 -13.66 -25.89 5.75
CA ASP A 127 -13.32 -26.25 4.36
C ASP A 127 -13.66 -25.12 3.37
N VAL A 128 -13.20 -23.92 3.67
CA VAL A 128 -13.48 -22.73 2.87
C VAL A 128 -12.81 -22.81 1.51
N SER A 129 -13.57 -22.56 0.46
CA SER A 129 -13.10 -22.60 -0.93
C SER A 129 -12.75 -21.22 -1.52
N LEU A 130 -13.31 -20.14 -0.93
CA LEU A 130 -13.07 -18.76 -1.33
C LEU A 130 -13.16 -17.84 -0.11
N LEU A 131 -12.18 -16.96 0.05
CA LEU A 131 -12.28 -15.79 0.90
C LEU A 131 -12.95 -14.66 0.14
N LEU A 132 -13.93 -13.99 0.73
CA LEU A 132 -14.55 -12.78 0.18
C LEU A 132 -14.38 -11.62 1.15
N GLY A 133 -13.38 -10.76 0.90
CA GLY A 133 -13.09 -9.61 1.73
C GLY A 133 -13.98 -8.41 1.36
N ILE A 134 -14.70 -7.85 2.33
CA ILE A 134 -15.54 -6.66 2.13
C ILE A 134 -15.04 -5.53 3.03
N GLY A 135 -14.39 -4.54 2.47
CA GLY A 135 -13.81 -3.46 3.27
C GLY A 135 -12.81 -2.59 2.54
N GLY A 136 -11.93 -2.00 3.32
CA GLY A 136 -10.73 -1.29 2.86
C GLY A 136 -9.49 -2.19 2.96
N GLY A 137 -8.30 -1.58 2.83
CA GLY A 137 -7.00 -2.25 2.83
C GLY A 137 -6.80 -3.22 3.98
N SER A 138 -7.12 -2.84 5.20
CA SER A 138 -6.95 -3.71 6.38
C SER A 138 -7.70 -5.05 6.28
N VAL A 139 -8.91 -5.04 5.71
CA VAL A 139 -9.67 -6.27 5.48
C VAL A 139 -8.99 -7.11 4.40
N MET A 140 -8.59 -6.48 3.30
CA MET A 140 -7.92 -7.15 2.18
C MET A 140 -6.58 -7.75 2.60
N ASP A 141 -5.77 -7.02 3.34
CA ASP A 141 -4.46 -7.46 3.84
C ASP A 141 -4.61 -8.64 4.80
N CYS A 142 -5.58 -8.56 5.73
CA CYS A 142 -5.92 -9.69 6.60
C CYS A 142 -6.33 -10.93 5.79
N CYS A 143 -7.19 -10.77 4.78
CA CYS A 143 -7.61 -11.88 3.91
C CYS A 143 -6.45 -12.49 3.13
N LYS A 144 -5.52 -11.69 2.59
CA LYS A 144 -4.32 -12.19 1.91
C LYS A 144 -3.43 -13.00 2.86
N ALA A 145 -3.22 -12.50 4.07
CA ALA A 145 -2.46 -13.23 5.08
C ALA A 145 -3.18 -14.54 5.51
N ILE A 146 -4.51 -14.50 5.68
CA ILE A 146 -5.33 -15.68 5.94
C ILE A 146 -5.22 -16.69 4.79
N SER A 147 -5.24 -16.24 3.53
CA SER A 147 -5.17 -17.13 2.37
C SER A 147 -3.88 -17.97 2.34
N VAL A 148 -2.76 -17.37 2.76
CA VAL A 148 -1.48 -18.05 2.95
C VAL A 148 -1.55 -18.96 4.17
N ALA A 149 -1.92 -18.42 5.33
CA ALA A 149 -1.93 -19.15 6.60
C ALA A 149 -2.88 -20.35 6.59
N ALA A 150 -3.98 -20.31 5.84
CA ALA A 150 -4.92 -21.41 5.72
C ALA A 150 -4.36 -22.63 4.95
N ARG A 151 -3.31 -22.45 4.16
CA ARG A 151 -2.68 -23.49 3.31
C ARG A 151 -1.25 -23.81 3.70
N TYR A 152 -0.73 -23.20 4.76
CA TYR A 152 0.64 -23.37 5.23
C TYR A 152 0.68 -23.88 6.66
N ASP A 153 1.48 -24.94 6.91
CA ASP A 153 1.58 -25.59 8.22
C ASP A 153 2.74 -25.06 9.07
N GLY A 154 3.59 -24.17 8.52
CA GLY A 154 4.73 -23.56 9.22
C GLY A 154 4.37 -22.25 9.92
N ASP A 155 5.39 -21.55 10.39
CA ASP A 155 5.25 -20.22 10.98
C ASP A 155 5.16 -19.15 9.86
N VAL A 156 3.93 -18.69 9.59
CA VAL A 156 3.66 -17.69 8.54
C VAL A 156 4.38 -16.38 8.82
N TRP A 157 4.51 -15.95 10.09
CA TRP A 157 5.23 -14.73 10.40
C TRP A 157 6.72 -14.86 10.07
N ALA A 158 7.37 -15.88 10.58
CA ALA A 158 8.80 -16.10 10.37
C ALA A 158 9.14 -16.32 8.89
N ASP A 159 8.27 -17.03 8.15
CA ASP A 159 8.58 -17.48 6.79
C ASP A 159 8.09 -16.55 5.68
N PHE A 160 7.08 -15.68 5.94
CA PHE A 160 6.51 -14.80 4.92
C PHE A 160 6.47 -13.31 5.28
N PHE A 161 6.58 -12.94 6.56
CA PHE A 161 6.58 -11.53 6.99
C PHE A 161 7.95 -11.07 7.47
N ALA A 162 8.61 -11.79 8.36
CA ALA A 162 9.94 -11.43 8.86
C ALA A 162 11.00 -11.52 7.74
N ARG A 163 10.85 -12.45 6.83
CA ARG A 163 11.71 -12.61 5.64
C ARG A 163 10.86 -12.90 4.39
N PRO A 164 11.40 -12.68 3.16
CA PRO A 164 10.72 -13.11 1.95
C PRO A 164 10.57 -14.64 1.90
N GLY A 165 9.33 -15.10 1.72
CA GLY A 165 8.99 -16.52 1.62
C GLY A 165 8.95 -17.03 0.18
N VAL A 166 8.98 -18.35 0.02
CA VAL A 166 8.83 -19.04 -1.26
C VAL A 166 7.57 -19.93 -1.22
N PHE A 167 6.70 -19.73 -2.21
CA PHE A 167 5.47 -20.50 -2.32
C PHE A 167 5.70 -21.79 -3.10
N ASN A 168 5.56 -22.92 -2.43
CA ASN A 168 5.45 -24.27 -3.02
C ASN A 168 4.02 -24.83 -2.97
N PHE A 169 3.04 -23.96 -2.69
CA PHE A 169 1.61 -24.24 -2.60
C PHE A 169 0.81 -23.09 -3.21
N GLU A 170 -0.49 -23.31 -3.42
CA GLU A 170 -1.41 -22.25 -3.83
C GLU A 170 -2.17 -21.72 -2.60
N PRO A 171 -2.12 -20.41 -2.33
CA PRO A 171 -2.94 -19.77 -1.31
C PRO A 171 -4.43 -20.03 -1.54
N LEU A 172 -5.25 -19.87 -0.51
CA LEU A 172 -6.70 -19.95 -0.64
C LEU A 172 -7.20 -18.81 -1.54
N PRO A 173 -8.02 -19.07 -2.58
CA PRO A 173 -8.53 -18.04 -3.47
C PRO A 173 -9.20 -16.87 -2.73
N LEU A 174 -8.99 -15.65 -3.22
CA LEU A 174 -9.51 -14.41 -2.64
C LEU A 174 -10.25 -13.57 -3.68
N GLY A 175 -11.50 -13.19 -3.40
CA GLY A 175 -12.22 -12.12 -4.05
C GLY A 175 -12.39 -10.92 -3.09
N VAL A 176 -12.46 -9.71 -3.62
CA VAL A 176 -12.63 -8.51 -2.79
C VAL A 176 -13.73 -7.58 -3.29
N ILE A 177 -14.43 -6.94 -2.36
CA ILE A 177 -15.41 -5.88 -2.59
C ILE A 177 -14.95 -4.65 -1.83
N VAL A 178 -14.60 -3.60 -2.56
CA VAL A 178 -13.96 -2.42 -1.98
C VAL A 178 -15.00 -1.44 -1.46
N THR A 179 -14.86 -1.02 -0.21
CA THR A 179 -15.77 -0.03 0.40
C THR A 179 -15.05 1.27 0.82
N VAL A 180 -13.72 1.30 0.76
CA VAL A 180 -12.90 2.47 1.11
C VAL A 180 -11.79 2.62 0.07
N ALA A 181 -11.66 3.78 -0.55
CA ALA A 181 -10.52 4.12 -1.40
C ALA A 181 -9.32 4.50 -0.52
N GLY A 182 -8.13 3.99 -0.83
CA GLY A 182 -6.88 4.32 -0.12
C GLY A 182 -5.72 3.46 -0.59
N THR A 183 -5.60 2.27 -0.06
CA THR A 183 -4.42 1.40 -0.19
C THR A 183 -4.21 0.76 -1.56
N GLY A 184 -5.22 0.68 -2.44
CA GLY A 184 -5.12 -0.07 -3.69
C GLY A 184 -4.86 -1.58 -3.52
N SER A 185 -5.03 -2.11 -2.30
CA SER A 185 -4.76 -3.50 -1.94
C SER A 185 -5.56 -4.53 -2.75
N GLU A 186 -6.65 -4.11 -3.37
CA GLU A 186 -7.46 -4.92 -4.29
C GLU A 186 -6.74 -5.32 -5.58
N CYS A 187 -5.66 -4.64 -5.95
CA CYS A 187 -4.95 -4.84 -7.22
C CYS A 187 -3.49 -5.30 -7.04
N ASN A 188 -3.13 -5.84 -5.87
CA ASN A 188 -1.79 -6.38 -5.62
C ASN A 188 -1.82 -7.54 -4.62
N GLY A 189 -0.68 -8.17 -4.39
CA GLY A 189 -0.52 -9.23 -3.39
C GLY A 189 0.09 -8.74 -2.07
N GLY A 190 0.19 -7.43 -1.89
CA GLY A 190 0.71 -6.80 -0.68
C GLY A 190 -0.22 -6.97 0.52
N ALA A 191 0.34 -7.33 1.66
CA ALA A 191 -0.37 -7.38 2.93
C ALA A 191 0.50 -6.80 4.03
N VAL A 192 -0.05 -5.84 4.79
CA VAL A 192 0.59 -5.22 5.95
C VAL A 192 -0.06 -5.76 7.21
N ILE A 193 0.71 -6.44 8.05
CA ILE A 193 0.22 -7.10 9.27
C ILE A 193 1.04 -6.60 10.47
N THR A 194 0.37 -6.41 11.60
CA THR A 194 0.98 -6.05 12.86
C THR A 194 1.16 -7.29 13.74
N ASN A 195 2.39 -7.55 14.15
CA ASN A 195 2.67 -8.50 15.22
C ASN A 195 2.76 -7.73 16.55
N GLU A 196 1.72 -7.84 17.35
CA GLU A 196 1.59 -7.09 18.61
C GLU A 196 2.63 -7.50 19.65
N ASP A 197 2.99 -8.80 19.67
CA ASP A 197 3.98 -9.34 20.63
C ASP A 197 5.38 -8.79 20.34
N LEU A 198 5.70 -8.57 19.06
CA LEU A 198 6.99 -8.04 18.63
C LEU A 198 6.99 -6.52 18.46
N LYS A 199 5.81 -5.87 18.51
CA LYS A 199 5.62 -4.45 18.16
C LYS A 199 6.15 -4.11 16.76
N ILE A 200 5.90 -4.98 15.79
CA ILE A 200 6.36 -4.81 14.40
C ILE A 200 5.14 -4.78 13.48
N LYS A 201 5.00 -3.70 12.71
CA LYS A 201 4.09 -3.60 11.56
C LYS A 201 4.92 -3.67 10.28
N THR A 202 4.68 -4.68 9.46
CA THR A 202 5.46 -4.89 8.23
C THR A 202 4.58 -5.43 7.11
N GLY A 203 4.96 -5.10 5.87
CA GLY A 203 4.30 -5.54 4.66
C GLY A 203 5.17 -6.44 3.78
N ARG A 204 4.53 -7.36 3.08
CA ARG A 204 5.12 -8.16 2.00
C ARG A 204 4.18 -8.20 0.81
N ASP A 205 4.74 -8.18 -0.39
CA ASP A 205 3.98 -8.27 -1.64
C ASP A 205 4.35 -9.56 -2.36
N TYR A 206 3.34 -10.43 -2.51
CA TYR A 206 3.46 -11.71 -3.19
C TYR A 206 2.44 -11.78 -4.33
N PRO A 207 2.85 -11.88 -5.61
CA PRO A 207 1.93 -11.97 -6.75
C PRO A 207 0.88 -13.08 -6.62
N LYS A 208 1.21 -14.20 -5.97
CA LYS A 208 0.25 -15.30 -5.69
C LYS A 208 -0.87 -14.93 -4.71
N CYS A 209 -0.73 -13.83 -3.97
CA CYS A 209 -1.76 -13.31 -3.06
C CYS A 209 -2.63 -12.23 -3.69
N ASN A 210 -2.46 -11.93 -4.99
CA ASN A 210 -3.38 -11.05 -5.70
C ASN A 210 -4.80 -11.61 -5.61
N PRO A 211 -5.81 -10.78 -5.34
CA PRO A 211 -7.20 -11.22 -5.49
C PRO A 211 -7.49 -11.72 -6.91
N GLU A 212 -8.26 -12.79 -7.03
CA GLU A 212 -8.73 -13.31 -8.32
C GLU A 212 -9.63 -12.29 -9.03
N PHE A 213 -10.45 -11.60 -8.24
CA PHE A 213 -11.29 -10.52 -8.72
C PHE A 213 -11.48 -9.43 -7.66
N ALA A 214 -11.71 -8.21 -8.15
CA ALA A 214 -12.04 -7.05 -7.34
C ALA A 214 -13.29 -6.37 -7.88
N LEU A 215 -14.26 -6.10 -7.01
CA LEU A 215 -15.51 -5.41 -7.32
C LEU A 215 -15.47 -4.00 -6.70
N LEU A 216 -15.47 -2.98 -7.54
CA LEU A 216 -15.28 -1.59 -7.18
C LEU A 216 -16.53 -0.78 -7.54
N ASP A 217 -17.52 -0.75 -6.65
CA ASP A 217 -18.68 0.13 -6.77
C ASP A 217 -18.42 1.45 -6.02
N PRO A 218 -18.25 2.58 -6.72
CA PRO A 218 -18.00 3.87 -6.06
C PRO A 218 -19.07 4.26 -5.05
N THR A 219 -20.31 3.80 -5.22
CA THR A 219 -21.41 4.11 -4.30
C THR A 219 -21.26 3.44 -2.94
N TYR A 220 -20.54 2.33 -2.85
CA TYR A 220 -20.23 1.67 -1.57
C TYR A 220 -19.31 2.49 -0.69
N THR A 221 -18.59 3.44 -1.28
CA THR A 221 -17.72 4.36 -0.54
C THR A 221 -18.47 5.54 0.10
N TYR A 222 -19.75 5.79 -0.23
CA TYR A 222 -20.49 6.95 0.24
C TYR A 222 -20.73 6.99 1.74
N SER A 223 -20.82 5.82 2.38
CA SER A 223 -21.03 5.70 3.82
C SER A 223 -19.76 5.85 4.66
N VAL A 224 -18.60 5.98 4.02
CA VAL A 224 -17.32 6.16 4.71
C VAL A 224 -17.30 7.52 5.41
N PRO A 225 -17.01 7.58 6.73
CA PRO A 225 -16.90 8.84 7.45
C PRO A 225 -15.85 9.77 6.79
N LYS A 226 -16.14 11.09 6.80
CA LYS A 226 -15.28 12.10 6.16
C LYS A 226 -13.80 11.94 6.57
N LYS A 227 -13.54 11.77 7.86
CA LYS A 227 -12.18 11.56 8.40
C LYS A 227 -11.46 10.40 7.69
N GLN A 228 -12.10 9.24 7.56
CA GLN A 228 -11.52 8.07 6.90
C GLN A 228 -11.42 8.24 5.38
N MET A 229 -12.39 8.93 4.76
CA MET A 229 -12.31 9.25 3.33
C MET A 229 -11.08 10.10 3.03
N VAL A 230 -10.85 11.15 3.82
CA VAL A 230 -9.74 12.09 3.61
C VAL A 230 -8.40 11.39 3.89
N SER A 231 -8.28 10.71 5.04
CA SER A 231 -7.03 10.01 5.39
C SER A 231 -6.68 8.88 4.40
N GLY A 232 -7.67 8.09 3.96
CA GLY A 232 -7.45 7.05 2.95
C GLY A 232 -7.10 7.63 1.57
N SER A 233 -7.74 8.75 1.17
CA SER A 233 -7.39 9.39 -0.10
C SER A 233 -6.00 10.05 -0.05
N PHE A 234 -5.56 10.51 1.12
CA PHE A 234 -4.21 11.00 1.31
C PHE A 234 -3.18 9.85 1.27
N ASP A 235 -3.51 8.70 1.84
CA ASP A 235 -2.71 7.48 1.73
C ASP A 235 -2.49 7.08 0.26
N ASN A 236 -3.54 7.15 -0.57
CA ASN A 236 -3.40 6.97 -2.01
C ASN A 236 -2.39 7.98 -2.63
N LEU A 237 -2.48 9.27 -2.28
CA LEU A 237 -1.53 10.29 -2.73
C LEU A 237 -0.11 9.98 -2.26
N SER A 238 0.04 9.53 -1.01
CA SER A 238 1.29 9.12 -0.38
C SER A 238 1.97 7.99 -1.15
N HIS A 239 1.25 6.92 -1.48
CA HIS A 239 1.78 5.83 -2.30
C HIS A 239 2.33 6.33 -3.64
N ILE A 240 1.58 7.18 -4.34
CA ILE A 240 2.03 7.72 -5.63
C ILE A 240 3.28 8.59 -5.44
N MET A 241 3.32 9.44 -4.40
CA MET A 241 4.47 10.31 -4.13
C MET A 241 5.74 9.52 -3.80
N GLU A 242 5.67 8.48 -2.96
CA GLU A 242 6.86 7.70 -2.60
C GLU A 242 7.39 6.87 -3.78
N ILE A 243 6.51 6.41 -4.66
CA ILE A 243 6.91 5.79 -5.93
C ILE A 243 7.51 6.84 -6.87
N TYR A 244 6.93 8.03 -6.94
CA TYR A 244 7.39 9.11 -7.80
C TYR A 244 8.77 9.64 -7.37
N PHE A 245 8.99 9.90 -6.08
CA PHE A 245 10.25 10.38 -5.52
C PHE A 245 11.30 9.27 -5.34
N SER A 246 11.41 8.42 -6.34
CA SER A 246 12.32 7.27 -6.39
C SER A 246 13.19 7.33 -7.63
N GLU A 247 14.35 6.63 -7.61
CA GLU A 247 15.18 6.47 -8.81
C GLU A 247 14.45 5.62 -9.88
N PRO A 248 14.68 5.90 -11.19
CA PRO A 248 15.62 6.86 -11.77
C PRO A 248 15.07 8.28 -11.83
N ASN A 249 15.98 9.27 -12.04
CA ASN A 249 15.62 10.68 -12.20
C ASN A 249 15.35 11.08 -13.65
N GLU A 250 15.69 10.24 -14.63
CA GLU A 250 15.41 10.50 -16.04
C GLU A 250 13.92 10.48 -16.35
N ASP A 251 13.52 11.12 -17.43
CA ASP A 251 12.15 11.11 -17.91
C ASP A 251 11.68 9.67 -18.19
N ASN A 252 10.53 9.32 -17.66
CA ASN A 252 9.94 8.01 -17.84
C ASN A 252 8.40 8.05 -17.73
N VAL A 253 7.74 7.14 -18.43
CA VAL A 253 6.28 7.06 -18.47
C VAL A 253 5.64 6.77 -17.11
N SER A 254 6.34 6.09 -16.20
CA SER A 254 5.83 5.83 -14.85
C SER A 254 5.67 7.12 -14.04
N ASP A 255 6.56 8.09 -14.26
CA ASP A 255 6.47 9.43 -13.65
C ASP A 255 5.34 10.25 -14.27
N ASP A 256 5.18 10.22 -15.60
CA ASP A 256 4.08 10.92 -16.29
C ASP A 256 2.71 10.43 -15.79
N ILE A 257 2.55 9.11 -15.64
CA ILE A 257 1.34 8.51 -15.07
C ILE A 257 1.17 8.95 -13.60
N SER A 258 2.23 8.92 -12.80
CA SER A 258 2.19 9.31 -11.39
C SER A 258 1.74 10.76 -11.21
N GLU A 259 2.23 11.69 -12.02
CA GLU A 259 1.82 13.10 -12.01
C GLU A 259 0.34 13.27 -12.37
N ALA A 260 -0.14 12.54 -13.38
CA ALA A 260 -1.55 12.56 -13.76
C ALA A 260 -2.45 12.01 -12.63
N LEU A 261 -2.02 10.94 -11.96
CA LEU A 261 -2.73 10.36 -10.81
C LEU A 261 -2.75 11.32 -9.63
N MET A 262 -1.61 11.95 -9.27
CA MET A 262 -1.55 12.94 -8.18
C MET A 262 -2.50 14.12 -8.44
N ARG A 263 -2.50 14.70 -9.63
CA ARG A 263 -3.45 15.75 -10.02
C ARG A 263 -4.91 15.30 -9.91
N SER A 264 -5.19 14.05 -10.27
CA SER A 264 -6.54 13.47 -10.16
C SER A 264 -6.98 13.30 -8.71
N VAL A 265 -6.09 12.78 -7.84
CA VAL A 265 -6.37 12.63 -6.40
C VAL A 265 -6.64 13.99 -5.76
N ILE A 266 -5.74 14.97 -5.96
CA ILE A 266 -5.85 16.32 -5.38
C ILE A 266 -7.20 16.97 -5.77
N ARG A 267 -7.52 16.99 -7.06
CA ARG A 267 -8.78 17.56 -7.57
C ARG A 267 -10.00 16.83 -7.02
N SER A 268 -9.99 15.49 -7.06
CA SER A 268 -11.14 14.68 -6.64
C SER A 268 -11.35 14.72 -5.13
N LEU A 269 -10.26 14.79 -4.35
CA LEU A 269 -10.36 14.91 -2.90
C LEU A 269 -10.93 16.28 -2.49
N ARG A 270 -10.51 17.38 -3.12
CA ARG A 270 -11.14 18.70 -2.93
C ARG A 270 -12.64 18.65 -3.18
N THR A 271 -13.07 18.01 -4.27
CA THR A 271 -14.49 17.84 -4.57
C THR A 271 -15.20 16.96 -3.53
N ALA A 272 -14.62 15.81 -3.15
CA ALA A 272 -15.24 14.89 -2.19
C ALA A 272 -15.31 15.46 -0.77
N VAL A 273 -14.41 16.36 -0.38
CA VAL A 273 -14.46 17.08 0.91
C VAL A 273 -15.68 18.00 0.97
N GLN A 274 -16.05 18.63 -0.15
CA GLN A 274 -17.22 19.52 -0.27
C GLN A 274 -18.52 18.75 -0.52
N ASN A 275 -18.45 17.71 -1.36
CA ASN A 275 -19.57 16.83 -1.71
C ASN A 275 -19.17 15.35 -1.57
N PRO A 276 -19.34 14.75 -0.38
CA PRO A 276 -18.91 13.38 -0.10
C PRO A 276 -19.58 12.29 -0.96
N GLN A 277 -20.66 12.60 -1.65
CA GLN A 277 -21.40 11.67 -2.52
C GLN A 277 -21.26 12.01 -4.01
N ASP A 278 -20.32 12.87 -4.38
CA ASP A 278 -19.99 13.12 -5.78
C ASP A 278 -19.46 11.84 -6.45
N TYR A 279 -20.24 11.30 -7.38
CA TYR A 279 -19.93 10.02 -8.01
C TYR A 279 -18.59 10.06 -8.77
N THR A 280 -18.35 11.16 -9.48
CA THR A 280 -17.12 11.31 -10.28
C THR A 280 -15.89 11.39 -9.38
N ALA A 281 -15.95 12.20 -8.32
CA ALA A 281 -14.86 12.32 -7.36
C ALA A 281 -14.58 10.97 -6.66
N ARG A 282 -15.63 10.28 -6.18
CA ARG A 282 -15.49 8.97 -5.53
C ARG A 282 -14.97 7.90 -6.49
N SER A 283 -15.42 7.91 -7.74
CA SER A 283 -14.93 7.01 -8.80
C SER A 283 -13.45 7.22 -9.07
N ASN A 284 -13.04 8.49 -9.21
CA ASN A 284 -11.64 8.82 -9.45
C ASN A 284 -10.76 8.41 -8.26
N LEU A 285 -11.16 8.73 -7.01
CA LEU A 285 -10.40 8.34 -5.82
C LEU A 285 -10.26 6.82 -5.71
N LEU A 286 -11.32 6.08 -5.99
CA LEU A 286 -11.31 4.63 -5.95
C LEU A 286 -10.40 4.03 -7.02
N TRP A 287 -10.51 4.53 -8.27
CA TRP A 287 -9.69 4.02 -9.37
C TRP A 287 -8.23 4.45 -9.28
N THR A 288 -7.95 5.67 -8.82
CA THR A 288 -6.56 6.11 -8.61
C THR A 288 -5.86 5.31 -7.51
N ALA A 289 -6.57 4.86 -6.46
CA ALA A 289 -6.01 3.97 -5.45
C ALA A 289 -5.57 2.63 -6.06
N ALA A 290 -6.43 2.01 -6.87
CA ALA A 290 -6.08 0.80 -7.60
C ALA A 290 -4.89 1.02 -8.54
N MET A 291 -4.84 2.14 -9.27
CA MET A 291 -3.73 2.48 -10.18
C MET A 291 -2.42 2.76 -9.45
N ALA A 292 -2.46 3.34 -8.26
CA ALA A 292 -1.27 3.61 -7.47
C ALA A 292 -0.53 2.33 -7.07
N GLU A 293 -1.27 1.25 -6.79
CA GLU A 293 -0.71 0.05 -6.21
C GLU A 293 -0.82 -1.23 -7.08
N ASN A 294 -1.35 -1.12 -8.32
CA ASN A 294 -1.36 -2.24 -9.27
C ASN A 294 0.00 -2.53 -9.93
N ARG A 295 1.06 -1.91 -9.43
CA ARG A 295 2.46 -1.98 -9.85
C ARG A 295 2.80 -1.20 -11.13
N ILE A 296 1.85 -0.64 -11.89
CA ILE A 296 2.14 0.01 -13.18
C ILE A 296 3.12 1.20 -13.03
N ILE A 297 2.95 2.02 -11.99
CA ILE A 297 3.84 3.17 -11.74
C ILE A 297 5.14 2.81 -11.02
N LYS A 298 5.28 1.55 -10.54
CA LYS A 298 6.52 1.02 -9.93
C LYS A 298 7.51 0.47 -10.96
N LEU A 299 7.08 0.30 -12.22
CA LEU A 299 7.87 -0.35 -13.25
C LEU A 299 9.15 0.41 -13.57
N GLY A 300 10.25 -0.32 -13.55
CA GLY A 300 11.59 0.23 -13.80
C GLY A 300 12.18 1.06 -12.66
N LYS A 301 11.46 1.21 -11.55
CA LYS A 301 11.87 2.02 -10.39
C LYS A 301 12.46 1.19 -9.26
N ARG A 302 13.21 1.87 -8.42
CA ARG A 302 13.64 1.42 -7.11
C ARG A 302 12.96 2.30 -6.08
N THR A 303 11.79 1.84 -5.62
CA THR A 303 10.87 2.63 -4.80
C THR A 303 11.42 3.00 -3.43
N ASP A 304 11.06 4.18 -2.93
CA ASP A 304 11.44 4.68 -1.61
C ASP A 304 10.64 3.99 -0.49
N PHE A 305 9.43 4.42 -0.20
CA PHE A 305 8.61 3.96 0.93
C PHE A 305 9.20 4.20 2.33
N GLN A 306 10.17 5.10 2.50
CA GLN A 306 10.75 5.38 3.82
C GLN A 306 9.74 6.07 4.74
N CYS A 307 8.89 6.96 4.22
CA CYS A 307 7.85 7.60 5.01
C CYS A 307 6.84 6.57 5.55
N HIS A 308 6.44 5.60 4.72
CA HIS A 308 5.61 4.48 5.17
C HIS A 308 6.31 3.63 6.25
N GLN A 309 7.62 3.38 6.15
CA GLN A 309 8.34 2.64 7.19
C GLN A 309 8.34 3.39 8.52
N MET A 310 8.49 4.73 8.50
CA MET A 310 8.38 5.56 9.70
C MET A 310 6.96 5.48 10.30
N GLU A 311 5.93 5.61 9.47
CA GLU A 311 4.54 5.51 9.92
C GLU A 311 4.18 4.11 10.41
N HIS A 312 4.66 3.06 9.77
CA HIS A 312 4.41 1.69 10.22
C HIS A 312 4.85 1.47 11.67
N GLN A 313 6.01 2.00 12.05
CA GLN A 313 6.48 1.86 13.44
C GLN A 313 5.70 2.80 14.38
N LEU A 314 5.38 4.03 13.98
CA LEU A 314 4.45 4.86 14.77
C LEU A 314 3.13 4.12 15.01
N GLY A 315 2.54 3.54 13.97
CA GLY A 315 1.29 2.78 14.07
C GLY A 315 1.41 1.51 14.92
N ALA A 316 2.55 0.81 14.88
CA ALA A 316 2.79 -0.40 15.68
C ALA A 316 2.83 -0.09 17.19
N TYR A 317 3.37 1.07 17.58
CA TYR A 317 3.49 1.49 18.97
C TYR A 317 2.29 2.25 19.51
N THR A 318 1.58 3.00 18.64
CA THR A 318 0.54 3.95 19.08
C THR A 318 -0.85 3.65 18.56
N ASN A 319 -0.96 2.75 17.57
CA ASN A 319 -2.20 2.47 16.83
C ASN A 319 -2.85 3.72 16.21
N CYS A 320 -2.04 4.72 15.82
CA CYS A 320 -2.52 5.92 15.15
C CYS A 320 -3.15 5.61 13.78
N ASN A 321 -3.96 6.56 13.26
CA ASN A 321 -4.52 6.41 11.92
C ASN A 321 -3.42 6.55 10.87
N HIS A 322 -3.31 5.56 9.98
CA HIS A 322 -2.26 5.46 8.99
C HIS A 322 -2.12 6.69 8.08
N GLY A 323 -3.20 7.09 7.41
CA GLY A 323 -3.17 8.25 6.52
C GLY A 323 -2.95 9.58 7.24
N GLU A 324 -3.35 9.71 8.52
CA GLU A 324 -3.05 10.87 9.34
C GLU A 324 -1.56 10.90 9.73
N GLY A 325 -0.98 9.76 10.10
CA GLY A 325 0.45 9.64 10.37
C GLY A 325 1.30 10.01 9.14
N LEU A 326 0.93 9.50 7.97
CA LEU A 326 1.58 9.86 6.71
C LEU A 326 1.48 11.36 6.41
N ALA A 327 0.31 11.98 6.65
CA ALA A 327 0.10 13.41 6.41
C ALA A 327 1.03 14.29 7.26
N VAL A 328 1.25 13.91 8.50
CA VAL A 328 2.18 14.61 9.40
C VAL A 328 3.63 14.46 8.95
N LEU A 329 4.03 13.25 8.54
CA LEU A 329 5.43 12.93 8.25
C LEU A 329 5.91 13.45 6.89
N HIS A 330 5.09 13.38 5.84
CA HIS A 330 5.53 13.65 4.46
C HIS A 330 6.17 15.01 4.25
N PRO A 331 5.58 16.15 4.69
CA PRO A 331 6.19 17.46 4.45
C PRO A 331 7.57 17.60 5.10
N VAL A 332 7.73 17.09 6.31
CA VAL A 332 8.99 17.14 7.05
C VAL A 332 10.02 16.23 6.38
N TYR A 333 9.67 14.98 6.11
CA TYR A 333 10.54 14.03 5.41
C TYR A 333 11.02 14.60 4.06
N TYR A 334 10.14 15.19 3.27
CA TYR A 334 10.52 15.75 1.97
C TYR A 334 11.42 16.98 2.10
N ARG A 335 11.30 17.81 3.13
CA ARG A 335 12.26 18.88 3.42
C ARG A 335 13.66 18.34 3.71
N HIS A 336 13.78 17.15 4.29
CA HIS A 336 15.07 16.50 4.55
C HIS A 336 15.72 15.90 3.29
N ILE A 337 14.92 15.53 2.27
CA ILE A 337 15.44 14.76 1.12
C ILE A 337 15.41 15.50 -0.22
N TYR A 338 14.65 16.62 -0.39
CA TYR A 338 14.42 17.24 -1.69
C TYR A 338 15.71 17.62 -2.44
N LYS A 339 16.75 18.04 -1.73
CA LYS A 339 18.05 18.41 -2.33
C LYS A 339 18.76 17.23 -3.00
N TYR A 340 18.46 16.02 -2.58
CA TYR A 340 19.07 14.80 -3.14
C TYR A 340 18.32 14.31 -4.38
N GLY A 341 17.07 14.74 -4.59
CA GLY A 341 16.24 14.43 -5.74
C GLY A 341 15.74 15.69 -6.48
N LEU A 342 16.54 16.76 -6.50
CA LEU A 342 16.16 18.10 -6.94
C LEU A 342 15.40 18.15 -8.27
N PRO A 343 15.81 17.45 -9.36
CA PRO A 343 15.09 17.47 -10.63
C PRO A 343 13.64 16.95 -10.49
N LYS A 344 13.43 15.92 -9.68
CA LYS A 344 12.12 15.32 -9.47
C LYS A 344 11.22 16.21 -8.61
N PHE A 345 11.76 16.81 -7.54
CA PHE A 345 11.01 17.76 -6.70
C PHE A 345 10.64 19.04 -7.46
N LYS A 346 11.53 19.53 -8.34
CA LYS A 346 11.21 20.63 -9.26
C LYS A 346 10.04 20.28 -10.17
N ARG A 347 10.11 19.10 -10.83
CA ARG A 347 9.06 18.61 -11.72
C ARG A 347 7.73 18.39 -10.98
N TYR A 348 7.76 17.88 -9.75
CA TYR A 348 6.58 17.78 -8.88
C TYR A 348 5.91 19.15 -8.65
N ALA A 349 6.70 20.18 -8.37
CA ALA A 349 6.19 21.52 -8.18
C ALA A 349 5.52 22.08 -9.44
N THR A 350 6.14 21.90 -10.61
CA THR A 350 5.62 22.44 -11.88
C THR A 350 4.46 21.60 -12.43
N GLU A 351 4.61 20.29 -12.50
CA GLU A 351 3.65 19.42 -13.20
C GLU A 351 2.45 19.02 -12.33
N VAL A 352 2.63 18.91 -11.01
CA VAL A 352 1.52 18.53 -10.10
C VAL A 352 0.81 19.75 -9.54
N TRP A 353 1.57 20.75 -9.10
CA TRP A 353 1.03 21.95 -8.44
C TRP A 353 0.87 23.14 -9.38
N GLY A 354 1.48 23.13 -10.57
CA GLY A 354 1.41 24.23 -11.52
C GLY A 354 2.21 25.48 -11.08
N ILE A 355 3.22 25.29 -10.23
CA ILE A 355 4.05 26.39 -9.73
C ILE A 355 4.96 26.89 -10.85
N SER A 356 4.93 28.22 -11.15
CA SER A 356 5.84 28.81 -12.14
C SER A 356 7.30 28.74 -11.68
N ALA A 357 8.16 28.36 -12.60
CA ALA A 357 9.60 28.31 -12.41
C ALA A 357 10.30 29.68 -12.67
N ASP A 358 9.54 30.67 -13.16
CA ASP A 358 10.11 31.97 -13.59
C ASP A 358 10.80 32.70 -12.44
N GLY A 359 12.07 33.05 -12.64
CA GLY A 359 12.86 33.80 -11.68
C GLY A 359 13.26 33.10 -10.40
N LYS A 360 13.06 31.78 -10.31
CA LYS A 360 13.37 30.96 -9.12
C LYS A 360 14.48 29.96 -9.42
N THR A 361 15.25 29.64 -8.42
CA THR A 361 16.21 28.54 -8.45
C THR A 361 15.50 27.18 -8.35
N ASP A 362 16.16 26.10 -8.74
CA ASP A 362 15.62 24.76 -8.64
C ASP A 362 15.30 24.36 -7.18
N GLU A 363 16.10 24.84 -6.22
CA GLU A 363 15.83 24.62 -4.79
C GLU A 363 14.55 25.34 -4.34
N GLU A 364 14.37 26.61 -4.72
CA GLU A 364 13.17 27.39 -4.37
C GLU A 364 11.90 26.79 -4.95
N ILE A 365 11.94 26.30 -6.20
CA ILE A 365 10.78 25.66 -6.84
C ILE A 365 10.48 24.34 -6.15
N SER A 366 11.51 23.52 -5.89
CA SER A 366 11.36 22.22 -5.24
C SER A 366 10.75 22.35 -3.85
N LEU A 367 11.24 23.31 -3.06
CA LEU A 367 10.70 23.59 -1.74
C LEU A 367 9.26 24.12 -1.82
N ALA A 368 8.94 24.98 -2.78
CA ALA A 368 7.57 25.47 -2.99
C ALA A 368 6.58 24.31 -3.28
N GLY A 369 7.02 23.27 -3.98
CA GLY A 369 6.21 22.06 -4.17
C GLY A 369 5.94 21.29 -2.88
N VAL A 370 6.92 21.21 -1.99
CA VAL A 370 6.75 20.58 -0.66
C VAL A 370 5.81 21.41 0.22
N GLU A 371 5.95 22.75 0.18
CA GLU A 371 5.04 23.64 0.93
C GLU A 371 3.60 23.59 0.38
N ALA A 372 3.42 23.46 -0.94
CA ALA A 372 2.09 23.26 -1.53
C ALA A 372 1.42 21.94 -1.03
N LEU A 373 2.20 20.88 -0.81
CA LEU A 373 1.70 19.66 -0.15
C LEU A 373 1.28 19.94 1.29
N ALA A 374 2.10 20.64 2.07
CA ALA A 374 1.79 20.99 3.45
C ALA A 374 0.51 21.84 3.56
N ASP A 375 0.33 22.79 2.63
CA ASP A 375 -0.88 23.60 2.57
C ASP A 375 -2.11 22.80 2.14
N PHE A 376 -1.96 21.87 1.21
CA PHE A 376 -3.04 20.95 0.82
C PHE A 376 -3.49 20.06 1.98
N ILE A 377 -2.56 19.53 2.79
CA ILE A 377 -2.86 18.75 3.99
C ILE A 377 -3.76 19.56 4.95
N LYS A 378 -3.41 20.82 5.19
CA LYS A 378 -4.25 21.74 6.00
C LYS A 378 -5.60 22.03 5.35
N GLU A 379 -5.62 22.27 4.02
CA GLU A 379 -6.84 22.56 3.24
C GLU A 379 -7.87 21.44 3.39
N ILE A 380 -7.44 20.17 3.33
CA ILE A 380 -8.35 19.01 3.44
C ILE A 380 -8.66 18.61 4.89
N GLY A 381 -8.08 19.30 5.87
CA GLY A 381 -8.36 19.12 7.29
C GLY A 381 -7.69 17.91 7.92
N LEU A 382 -6.51 17.49 7.41
CA LEU A 382 -5.67 16.49 8.06
C LEU A 382 -4.78 17.13 9.14
N PRO A 383 -4.37 16.34 10.16
CA PRO A 383 -3.44 16.79 11.18
C PRO A 383 -2.08 17.14 10.58
N THR A 384 -1.37 18.04 11.25
CA THR A 384 -0.04 18.54 10.84
C THR A 384 1.04 18.28 11.86
N THR A 385 0.68 17.77 13.05
CA THR A 385 1.61 17.39 14.11
C THR A 385 1.30 16.03 14.70
N LEU A 386 2.29 15.38 15.28
CA LEU A 386 2.13 14.12 15.99
C LEU A 386 1.20 14.25 17.21
N ARG A 387 1.16 15.42 17.85
CA ARG A 387 0.26 15.69 18.98
C ARG A 387 -1.21 15.61 18.56
N GLU A 388 -1.54 16.12 17.38
CA GLU A 388 -2.92 16.10 16.84
C GLU A 388 -3.42 14.68 16.55
N ILE A 389 -2.51 13.71 16.35
CA ILE A 389 -2.87 12.29 16.18
C ILE A 389 -2.74 11.47 17.47
N GLY A 390 -2.58 12.13 18.61
CA GLY A 390 -2.59 11.50 19.93
C GLY A 390 -1.22 11.03 20.44
N ILE A 391 -0.12 11.38 19.78
CA ILE A 391 1.24 11.12 20.27
C ILE A 391 1.53 12.11 21.40
N THR A 392 1.97 11.59 22.54
CA THR A 392 2.21 12.39 23.77
C THR A 392 3.68 12.40 24.14
N GLU A 393 4.04 13.25 25.11
CA GLU A 393 5.40 13.30 25.67
C GLU A 393 5.83 11.98 26.36
N GLN A 394 4.88 11.09 26.65
CA GLN A 394 5.15 9.76 27.19
C GLN A 394 5.51 8.73 26.10
N THR A 395 5.33 9.08 24.83
CA THR A 395 5.68 8.20 23.69
C THR A 395 7.19 8.25 23.49
N ASP A 396 7.84 7.10 23.55
CA ASP A 396 9.29 7.01 23.29
C ASP A 396 9.57 7.06 21.78
N LEU A 397 9.67 8.27 21.24
CA LEU A 397 9.98 8.50 19.82
C LEU A 397 11.34 7.92 19.43
N LYS A 398 12.28 7.83 20.39
CA LYS A 398 13.60 7.25 20.11
C LYS A 398 13.49 5.73 19.92
N GLU A 399 12.78 5.02 20.79
CA GLU A 399 12.53 3.58 20.62
C GLU A 399 11.86 3.29 19.27
N ILE A 400 10.86 4.11 18.91
CA ILE A 400 10.17 4.00 17.62
C ILE A 400 11.14 4.24 16.47
N ALA A 401 11.93 5.32 16.49
CA ALA A 401 12.88 5.64 15.44
C ALA A 401 13.94 4.54 15.26
N ASP A 402 14.46 3.98 16.34
CA ASP A 402 15.45 2.89 16.33
C ASP A 402 14.89 1.58 15.73
N SER A 403 13.55 1.40 15.74
CA SER A 403 12.86 0.23 15.18
C SER A 403 12.51 0.35 13.70
N VAL A 404 12.66 1.54 13.08
CA VAL A 404 12.28 1.78 11.68
C VAL A 404 13.20 1.06 10.71
N ASN A 405 12.64 0.35 9.74
CA ASN A 405 13.40 -0.23 8.64
C ASN A 405 13.93 0.88 7.71
N ILE A 406 15.24 0.86 7.43
CA ILE A 406 15.86 1.79 6.49
C ILE A 406 15.71 1.27 5.06
N VAL A 407 15.05 2.05 4.21
CA VAL A 407 14.80 1.69 2.81
C VAL A 407 15.98 2.07 1.94
N ALA A 408 16.37 1.15 1.06
CA ALA A 408 17.51 1.36 0.17
C ALA A 408 17.15 2.14 -1.11
N GLY A 409 15.86 2.43 -1.38
CA GLY A 409 15.35 3.08 -2.61
C GLY A 409 15.29 4.60 -2.55
N SER A 410 15.35 5.20 -1.36
CA SER A 410 15.29 6.65 -1.18
C SER A 410 16.49 7.38 -1.77
N TYR A 411 16.28 8.63 -2.20
CA TYR A 411 17.35 9.53 -2.67
C TYR A 411 18.45 9.72 -1.64
N LYS A 412 18.07 9.76 -0.37
CA LYS A 412 18.96 9.80 0.78
C LYS A 412 18.63 8.63 1.70
N GLN A 413 19.55 7.71 1.87
CA GLN A 413 19.41 6.67 2.89
C GLN A 413 19.48 7.30 4.27
N MET A 414 18.36 7.25 5.02
CA MET A 414 18.24 7.84 6.35
C MET A 414 19.02 7.03 7.39
N THR A 415 19.41 7.69 8.47
CA THR A 415 19.87 7.05 9.71
C THR A 415 18.74 7.11 10.74
N HIS A 416 18.77 6.22 11.75
CA HIS A 416 17.77 6.26 12.84
C HIS A 416 17.80 7.60 13.62
N LYS A 417 18.98 8.24 13.69
CA LYS A 417 19.10 9.58 14.28
C LYS A 417 18.32 10.63 13.48
N GLU A 418 18.45 10.62 12.16
CA GLU A 418 17.72 11.55 11.29
C GLU A 418 16.21 11.27 11.31
N ILE A 419 15.82 10.01 11.46
CA ILE A 419 14.40 9.64 11.63
C ILE A 419 13.86 10.20 12.96
N LEU A 420 14.65 10.13 14.05
CA LEU A 420 14.27 10.75 15.30
C LEU A 420 14.14 12.28 15.16
N GLU A 421 15.08 12.95 14.50
CA GLU A 421 15.00 14.38 14.19
C GLU A 421 13.70 14.72 13.44
N ILE A 422 13.31 13.91 12.44
CA ILE A 422 12.04 14.08 11.73
C ILE A 422 10.82 13.93 12.66
N PHE A 423 10.81 12.93 13.54
CA PHE A 423 9.73 12.76 14.51
C PHE A 423 9.62 13.92 15.49
N GLU A 424 10.77 14.44 15.95
CA GLU A 424 10.84 15.61 16.85
C GLU A 424 10.34 16.89 16.16
N GLU A 425 10.68 17.09 14.86
CA GLU A 425 10.17 18.21 14.06
C GLU A 425 8.66 18.11 13.79
N CYS A 426 8.12 16.90 13.74
CA CYS A 426 6.70 16.65 13.57
C CYS A 426 5.88 16.80 14.86
N TYR A 427 6.53 16.85 16.04
CA TYR A 427 5.87 16.87 17.34
C TYR A 427 5.38 18.27 17.72
#